data_5896b9c4473be575b9a1b9d6f0d6cf1d
#
_entry.id   5896b9c4473be575b9a1b9d6f0d6cf1d
#
_cell.length_a   1.000
_cell.length_b   1.000
_cell.length_c   1.000
_cell.angle_alpha   90.00
_cell.angle_beta   90.00
_cell.angle_gamma   90.00
#
_symmetry.space_group_name_H-M   'P 1'
#
loop_
_entity.id
_entity.type
_entity.pdbx_description
1 polymer ?
#
loop_
_entity_poly.entity_id
_entity_poly.type
_entity_poly.pdbx_seq_one_letter_code
_entity_poly.pdbx_strand_id
1 'polypeptide(L)'
;MLIGVDHGNKQIKTVHGEPFVSGLQQSLTRPFGQSLQYCGTYYTLSNERIPFHKDKTEDDRFFVLTLIAIAEEITARGIGEKEQQHIQLAVGLPPAHFGSQAEKFTAYFQGRGLVEFMYGDKHYTISIEDVACYPQAYAAAATMLHALLDLSLIHI
;
A
#
# COMPACT_ATOMS: atom_id res chain seq x y z
N MET A 1 4.77 -7.42 -10.12
CA MET A 1 3.93 -8.01 -9.03
C MET A 1 2.70 -7.14 -8.85
N LEU A 2 1.54 -7.74 -8.86
CA LEU A 2 0.28 -7.02 -8.64
C LEU A 2 -0.08 -7.05 -7.15
N ILE A 3 -0.27 -5.88 -6.56
CA ILE A 3 -0.70 -5.74 -5.16
C ILE A 3 -1.94 -4.85 -5.11
N GLY A 4 -3.01 -5.39 -4.50
CA GLY A 4 -4.21 -4.62 -4.22
C GLY A 4 -4.21 -4.12 -2.78
N VAL A 5 -4.48 -2.83 -2.60
CA VAL A 5 -4.56 -2.20 -1.28
C VAL A 5 -5.89 -1.47 -1.16
N ASP A 6 -6.69 -1.91 -0.21
CA ASP A 6 -7.96 -1.25 0.11
C ASP A 6 -7.71 -0.20 1.19
N HIS A 7 -7.85 1.07 0.82
CA HIS A 7 -7.62 2.21 1.70
C HIS A 7 -8.92 2.61 2.41
N GLY A 8 -9.38 1.73 3.31
CA GLY A 8 -10.54 2.05 4.12
C GLY A 8 -10.28 3.17 5.13
N ASN A 9 -11.33 3.80 5.62
CA ASN A 9 -11.22 4.88 6.61
C ASN A 9 -10.80 4.34 7.99
N LYS A 10 -11.08 3.07 8.26
CA LYS A 10 -10.71 2.44 9.53
C LYS A 10 -9.46 1.59 9.40
N GLN A 11 -9.36 0.81 8.33
CA GLN A 11 -8.31 -0.17 8.15
C GLN A 11 -7.78 -0.17 6.73
N ILE A 12 -6.50 -0.50 6.62
CA ILE A 12 -5.84 -0.83 5.36
C ILE A 12 -5.86 -2.36 5.24
N LYS A 13 -6.24 -2.87 4.07
CA LYS A 13 -6.33 -4.31 3.83
C LYS A 13 -5.63 -4.70 2.54
N THR A 14 -4.98 -5.85 2.55
CA THR A 14 -4.42 -6.51 1.37
C THR A 14 -4.91 -7.96 1.33
N VAL A 15 -4.62 -8.68 0.25
CA VAL A 15 -5.11 -10.06 0.07
C VAL A 15 -4.47 -11.01 1.09
N HIS A 16 -3.16 -10.95 1.28
CA HIS A 16 -2.42 -11.91 2.12
C HIS A 16 -1.90 -11.30 3.41
N GLY A 17 -1.78 -9.98 3.49
CA GLY A 17 -1.31 -9.30 4.69
C GLY A 17 -2.42 -9.17 5.74
N GLU A 18 -2.02 -9.01 6.99
CA GLU A 18 -2.96 -8.74 8.07
C GLU A 18 -3.50 -7.31 7.95
N PRO A 19 -4.82 -7.11 8.13
CA PRO A 19 -5.38 -5.76 8.17
C PRO A 19 -4.79 -4.96 9.34
N PHE A 20 -4.60 -3.67 9.14
CA PHE A 20 -4.13 -2.79 10.21
C PHE A 20 -4.89 -1.47 10.19
N VAL A 21 -4.92 -0.80 11.34
CA VAL A 21 -5.63 0.47 11.50
C VAL A 21 -4.96 1.55 10.65
N SER A 22 -5.76 2.39 9.99
CA SER A 22 -5.28 3.53 9.20
C SER A 22 -4.80 4.65 10.12
N GLY A 23 -3.75 4.40 10.88
CA GLY A 23 -3.20 5.35 11.85
C GLY A 23 -1.69 5.29 11.88
N LEU A 24 -1.04 6.46 11.95
CA LEU A 24 0.41 6.62 11.97
C LEU A 24 0.85 7.60 13.05
N GLN A 25 2.01 7.30 13.65
CA GLN A 25 2.78 8.25 14.44
C GLN A 25 4.13 8.47 13.77
N GLN A 26 4.61 9.70 13.80
CA GLN A 26 5.91 10.08 13.24
C GLN A 26 6.92 10.34 14.33
N SER A 27 8.20 10.04 14.03
CA SER A 27 9.31 10.36 14.91
C SER A 27 10.56 10.64 14.08
N LEU A 28 11.40 11.56 14.55
CA LEU A 28 12.72 11.79 13.95
C LEU A 28 13.76 10.82 14.50
N THR A 29 13.47 10.12 15.60
CA THR A 29 14.33 9.12 16.19
C THR A 29 13.68 7.75 16.07
N ARG A 30 14.54 6.70 16.00
CA ARG A 30 14.06 5.33 15.85
C ARG A 30 13.25 4.92 17.09
N PRO A 31 11.96 4.59 16.93
CA PRO A 31 11.12 4.14 18.04
C PRO A 31 11.42 2.68 18.41
N PHE A 32 10.93 2.27 19.57
CA PHE A 32 10.92 0.85 19.93
C PHE A 32 9.90 0.09 19.07
N GLY A 33 10.22 -1.18 18.79
CA GLY A 33 9.35 -2.05 18.01
C GLY A 33 9.49 -1.82 16.51
N GLN A 34 8.50 -2.34 15.78
CA GLN A 34 8.53 -2.29 14.32
C GLN A 34 8.17 -0.90 13.83
N SER A 35 9.00 -0.35 12.96
CA SER A 35 8.78 0.95 12.36
C SER A 35 9.12 0.91 10.88
N LEU A 36 8.53 1.84 10.12
CA LEU A 36 8.93 2.11 8.75
C LEU A 36 9.78 3.37 8.74
N GLN A 37 10.95 3.30 8.09
CA GLN A 37 11.79 4.47 7.84
C GLN A 37 11.72 4.84 6.36
N TYR A 38 11.34 6.08 6.11
CA TYR A 38 11.24 6.62 4.76
C TYR A 38 11.61 8.09 4.78
N CYS A 39 12.51 8.49 3.88
CA CYS A 39 12.98 9.89 3.75
C CYS A 39 13.41 10.53 5.09
N GLY A 40 14.12 9.75 5.92
CA GLY A 40 14.67 10.24 7.18
C GLY A 40 13.68 10.36 8.34
N THR A 41 12.44 9.95 8.14
CA THR A 41 11.40 9.95 9.17
C THR A 41 11.01 8.51 9.51
N TYR A 42 10.77 8.25 10.79
CA TYR A 42 10.29 6.97 11.27
C TYR A 42 8.77 7.04 11.48
N TYR A 43 8.08 5.99 11.09
CA TYR A 43 6.63 5.88 11.22
C TYR A 43 6.28 4.59 11.94
N THR A 44 5.36 4.67 12.89
CA THR A 44 4.79 3.49 13.55
C THR A 44 3.30 3.46 13.35
N LEU A 45 2.73 2.25 13.28
CA LEU A 45 1.29 2.10 13.24
C LEU A 45 0.70 2.54 14.58
N SER A 46 -0.41 3.25 14.51
CA SER A 46 -1.15 3.74 15.67
C SER A 46 -2.57 3.19 15.64
N ASN A 47 -3.13 2.89 16.82
CA ASN A 47 -4.54 2.51 16.93
C ASN A 47 -5.48 3.71 16.79
N GLU A 48 -4.94 4.92 16.85
CA GLU A 48 -5.69 6.13 16.55
C GLU A 48 -5.68 6.33 15.04
N ARG A 49 -6.84 6.12 14.42
CA ARG A 49 -6.94 6.30 12.98
C ARG A 49 -6.75 7.77 12.60
N ILE A 50 -6.17 7.98 11.43
CA ILE A 50 -6.10 9.30 10.82
C ILE A 50 -7.53 9.83 10.66
N PRO A 51 -7.84 11.08 11.08
CA PRO A 51 -9.17 11.65 10.88
C PRO A 51 -9.60 11.54 9.43
N PHE A 52 -10.90 11.39 9.21
CA PHE A 52 -11.46 11.27 7.88
C PHE A 52 -10.99 12.43 6.99
N HIS A 53 -10.37 12.07 5.87
CA HIS A 53 -9.97 13.02 4.83
C HIS A 53 -10.64 12.61 3.54
N LYS A 54 -11.39 13.53 2.95
CA LYS A 54 -11.96 13.33 1.63
C LYS A 54 -10.85 13.18 0.59
N ASP A 55 -9.80 14.00 0.71
CA ASP A 55 -8.64 13.97 -0.17
C ASP A 55 -7.44 13.35 0.57
N LYS A 56 -7.19 12.07 0.31
CA LYS A 56 -6.08 11.32 0.91
C LYS A 56 -4.72 11.69 0.32
N THR A 57 -4.69 12.54 -0.70
CA THR A 57 -3.44 12.96 -1.34
C THR A 57 -2.83 14.24 -0.76
N GLU A 58 -3.47 14.83 0.26
CA GLU A 58 -3.02 16.09 0.86
C GLU A 58 -1.65 15.98 1.54
N ASP A 59 -1.29 14.79 2.04
CA ASP A 59 0.02 14.55 2.66
C ASP A 59 0.50 13.14 2.36
N ASP A 60 1.66 12.75 2.89
CA ASP A 60 2.28 11.46 2.61
C ASP A 60 1.82 10.32 3.53
N ARG A 61 0.92 10.55 4.46
CA ARG A 61 0.52 9.51 5.42
C ARG A 61 -0.06 8.28 4.73
N PHE A 62 -0.94 8.47 3.75
CA PHE A 62 -1.53 7.34 3.03
C PHE A 62 -0.52 6.65 2.10
N PHE A 63 0.47 7.38 1.62
CA PHE A 63 1.58 6.77 0.90
C PHE A 63 2.40 5.86 1.81
N VAL A 64 2.74 6.33 3.02
CA VAL A 64 3.46 5.53 4.00
C VAL A 64 2.66 4.30 4.42
N LEU A 65 1.36 4.44 4.68
CA LEU A 65 0.49 3.29 4.97
C LEU A 65 0.52 2.27 3.82
N THR A 66 0.56 2.75 2.59
CA THR A 66 0.66 1.88 1.41
C THR A 66 1.99 1.16 1.35
N LEU A 67 3.09 1.82 1.71
CA LEU A 67 4.40 1.16 1.80
C LEU A 67 4.39 0.03 2.84
N ILE A 68 3.75 0.26 3.99
CA ILE A 68 3.58 -0.79 5.01
C ILE A 68 2.77 -1.95 4.44
N ALA A 69 1.66 -1.65 3.77
CA ALA A 69 0.83 -2.67 3.14
C ALA A 69 1.60 -3.50 2.10
N ILE A 70 2.41 -2.84 1.29
CA ILE A 70 3.27 -3.51 0.29
C ILE A 70 4.28 -4.42 0.98
N ALA A 71 4.95 -3.94 2.03
CA ALA A 71 5.93 -4.73 2.78
C ALA A 71 5.28 -5.96 3.42
N GLU A 72 4.11 -5.78 4.04
CA GLU A 72 3.35 -6.89 4.63
C GLU A 72 2.94 -7.92 3.57
N GLU A 73 2.50 -7.47 2.42
CA GLU A 73 2.09 -8.35 1.33
C GLU A 73 3.28 -9.11 0.74
N ILE A 74 4.41 -8.47 0.53
CA ILE A 74 5.64 -9.11 0.06
C ILE A 74 6.09 -10.18 1.05
N THR A 75 6.07 -9.87 2.33
CA THR A 75 6.43 -10.82 3.39
C THR A 75 5.48 -12.00 3.43
N ALA A 76 4.18 -11.75 3.36
CA ALA A 76 3.16 -12.80 3.38
C ALA A 76 3.26 -13.74 2.18
N ARG A 77 3.73 -13.25 1.03
CA ARG A 77 3.98 -14.07 -0.16
C ARG A 77 5.29 -14.84 -0.11
N GLY A 78 6.10 -14.65 0.93
CA GLY A 78 7.40 -15.32 1.07
C GLY A 78 8.48 -14.82 0.13
N ILE A 79 8.35 -13.59 -0.38
CA ILE A 79 9.33 -12.99 -1.29
C ILE A 79 10.45 -12.36 -0.47
N GLY A 80 11.70 -12.68 -0.81
CA GLY A 80 12.87 -12.14 -0.13
C GLY A 80 13.17 -10.69 -0.51
N GLU A 81 14.02 -10.05 0.30
CA GLU A 81 14.36 -8.62 0.16
C GLU A 81 15.49 -8.32 -0.84
N LYS A 82 16.00 -9.33 -1.56
CA LYS A 82 17.25 -9.22 -2.32
C LYS A 82 17.17 -8.42 -3.62
N GLU A 83 15.97 -8.18 -4.14
CA GLU A 83 15.82 -7.57 -5.46
C GLU A 83 14.83 -6.43 -5.44
N GLN A 84 15.02 -5.51 -6.39
CA GLN A 84 14.05 -4.48 -6.64
C GLN A 84 12.72 -5.11 -7.07
N GLN A 85 11.64 -4.72 -6.42
CA GLN A 85 10.30 -5.19 -6.75
C GLN A 85 9.61 -4.19 -7.68
N HIS A 86 9.10 -4.70 -8.80
CA HIS A 86 8.29 -3.92 -9.73
C HIS A 86 6.82 -4.12 -9.37
N ILE A 87 6.17 -3.06 -8.92
CA ILE A 87 4.81 -3.12 -8.36
C ILE A 87 3.81 -2.53 -9.33
N GLN A 88 2.78 -3.32 -9.62
CA GLN A 88 1.53 -2.85 -10.20
C GLN A 88 0.55 -2.72 -9.05
N LEU A 89 0.05 -1.52 -8.81
CA LEU A 89 -0.74 -1.22 -7.64
C LEU A 89 -2.20 -1.02 -8.00
N ALA A 90 -3.08 -1.76 -7.34
CA ALA A 90 -4.51 -1.54 -7.40
C ALA A 90 -4.96 -0.92 -6.07
N VAL A 91 -5.49 0.28 -6.12
CA VAL A 91 -5.90 1.01 -4.91
C VAL A 91 -7.41 1.24 -4.90
N GLY A 92 -7.99 1.26 -3.71
CA GLY A 92 -9.43 1.44 -3.54
C GLY A 92 -9.79 2.75 -2.85
N LEU A 93 -10.85 3.38 -3.33
CA LEU A 93 -11.47 4.54 -2.70
C LEU A 93 -12.91 4.24 -2.32
N PRO A 94 -13.44 4.87 -1.24
CA PRO A 94 -14.86 4.75 -0.96
C PRO A 94 -15.69 5.12 -2.20
N PRO A 95 -16.77 4.38 -2.52
CA PRO A 95 -17.55 4.63 -3.72
C PRO A 95 -18.04 6.07 -3.86
N ALA A 96 -18.37 6.71 -2.76
CA ALA A 96 -18.83 8.10 -2.76
C ALA A 96 -17.78 9.09 -3.27
N HIS A 97 -16.49 8.75 -3.19
CA HIS A 97 -15.39 9.62 -3.58
C HIS A 97 -14.68 9.18 -4.86
N PHE A 98 -15.01 8.00 -5.35
CA PHE A 98 -14.30 7.41 -6.48
C PHE A 98 -14.33 8.29 -7.72
N GLY A 99 -15.51 8.76 -8.12
CA GLY A 99 -15.66 9.55 -9.34
C GLY A 99 -14.89 10.88 -9.32
N SER A 100 -14.77 11.51 -8.15
CA SER A 100 -14.11 12.82 -8.02
C SER A 100 -12.62 12.74 -7.68
N GLN A 101 -12.16 11.62 -7.13
CA GLN A 101 -10.81 11.50 -6.57
C GLN A 101 -9.93 10.44 -7.26
N ALA A 102 -10.49 9.60 -8.13
CA ALA A 102 -9.76 8.47 -8.68
C ALA A 102 -8.50 8.87 -9.46
N GLU A 103 -8.60 9.88 -10.33
CA GLU A 103 -7.44 10.34 -11.11
C GLU A 103 -6.35 10.91 -10.22
N LYS A 104 -6.73 11.71 -9.25
CA LYS A 104 -5.81 12.34 -8.31
C LYS A 104 -5.13 11.30 -7.43
N PHE A 105 -5.88 10.30 -6.96
CA PHE A 105 -5.37 9.22 -6.14
C PHE A 105 -4.40 8.33 -6.94
N THR A 106 -4.73 8.05 -8.19
CA THR A 106 -3.84 7.33 -9.11
C THR A 106 -2.53 8.10 -9.29
N ALA A 107 -2.60 9.40 -9.60
CA ALA A 107 -1.43 10.24 -9.79
C ALA A 107 -0.57 10.36 -8.52
N TYR A 108 -1.19 10.30 -7.36
CA TYR A 108 -0.50 10.34 -6.05
C TYR A 108 0.52 9.22 -5.90
N PHE A 109 0.21 8.03 -6.40
CA PHE A 109 1.12 6.88 -6.35
C PHE A 109 2.05 6.77 -7.56
N GLN A 110 1.65 7.31 -8.71
CA GLN A 110 2.47 7.29 -9.90
C GLN A 110 3.56 8.38 -9.83
N GLY A 111 4.61 8.22 -10.63
CA GLY A 111 5.66 9.23 -10.73
C GLY A 111 6.58 9.32 -9.52
N ARG A 112 6.47 8.39 -8.58
CA ARG A 112 7.36 8.34 -7.40
C ARG A 112 8.75 7.83 -7.74
N GLY A 113 8.88 7.13 -8.87
CA GLY A 113 10.14 6.53 -9.29
C GLY A 113 10.55 5.36 -8.40
N LEU A 114 11.85 5.26 -8.16
CA LEU A 114 12.38 4.26 -7.25
C LEU A 114 12.18 4.68 -5.81
N VAL A 115 11.55 3.83 -5.03
CA VAL A 115 11.25 4.10 -3.61
C VAL A 115 12.04 3.13 -2.75
N GLU A 116 12.83 3.66 -1.84
CA GLU A 116 13.60 2.88 -0.88
C GLU A 116 13.09 3.16 0.52
N PHE A 117 12.85 2.10 1.27
CA PHE A 117 12.41 2.24 2.66
C PHE A 117 12.83 1.00 3.47
N MET A 118 12.84 1.16 4.79
CA MET A 118 13.04 0.03 5.69
C MET A 118 11.76 -0.22 6.48
N TYR A 119 11.41 -1.48 6.67
CA TYR A 119 10.30 -1.87 7.51
C TYR A 119 10.75 -2.98 8.45
N GLY A 120 10.76 -2.69 9.75
CA GLY A 120 11.43 -3.54 10.71
C GLY A 120 12.93 -3.57 10.40
N ASP A 121 13.48 -4.77 10.28
CA ASP A 121 14.90 -4.98 9.95
C ASP A 121 15.14 -5.20 8.45
N LYS A 122 14.11 -5.10 7.62
CA LYS A 122 14.19 -5.39 6.19
C LYS A 122 14.25 -4.13 5.38
N HIS A 123 15.11 -4.14 4.36
CA HIS A 123 15.21 -3.07 3.38
C HIS A 123 14.41 -3.43 2.13
N TYR A 124 13.63 -2.49 1.64
CA TYR A 124 12.82 -2.67 0.44
C TYR A 124 13.19 -1.62 -0.60
N THR A 125 13.32 -2.07 -1.83
CA THR A 125 13.48 -1.21 -2.99
C THR A 125 12.37 -1.56 -3.97
N ILE A 126 11.48 -0.63 -4.23
CA ILE A 126 10.33 -0.86 -5.11
C ILE A 126 10.24 0.22 -6.18
N SER A 127 9.63 -0.13 -7.31
CA SER A 127 9.17 0.85 -8.27
C SER A 127 7.69 0.59 -8.55
N ILE A 128 6.86 1.64 -8.40
CA ILE A 128 5.44 1.57 -8.70
C ILE A 128 5.27 1.93 -10.17
N GLU A 129 5.02 0.93 -11.01
CA GLU A 129 5.02 1.10 -12.46
C GLU A 129 3.65 1.48 -13.00
N ASP A 130 2.61 0.79 -12.51
CA ASP A 130 1.24 1.04 -12.91
C ASP A 130 0.37 1.17 -11.68
N VAL A 131 -0.60 2.08 -11.74
CA VAL A 131 -1.58 2.27 -10.68
C VAL A 131 -2.97 2.29 -11.31
N ALA A 132 -3.87 1.49 -10.76
CA ALA A 132 -5.28 1.52 -11.12
C ALA A 132 -6.10 1.76 -9.85
N CYS A 133 -7.09 2.63 -9.94
CA CYS A 133 -7.97 2.96 -8.82
C CYS A 133 -9.36 2.37 -9.05
N TYR A 134 -9.90 1.72 -8.04
CA TYR A 134 -11.21 1.08 -8.06
C TYR A 134 -12.06 1.57 -6.89
N PRO A 135 -13.38 1.44 -6.96
CA PRO A 135 -14.22 1.59 -5.77
C PRO A 135 -13.76 0.61 -4.69
N GLN A 136 -13.91 1.01 -3.43
CA GLN A 136 -13.48 0.25 -2.27
C GLN A 136 -13.97 -1.21 -2.35
N ALA A 137 -13.14 -2.15 -1.94
CA ALA A 137 -13.28 -3.60 -2.04
C ALA A 137 -12.95 -4.19 -3.42
N TYR A 138 -13.08 -3.46 -4.51
CA TYR A 138 -12.68 -3.97 -5.83
C TYR A 138 -11.16 -4.07 -6.00
N ALA A 139 -10.38 -3.25 -5.30
CA ALA A 139 -8.93 -3.28 -5.40
C ALA A 139 -8.34 -4.63 -4.97
N ALA A 140 -8.82 -5.18 -3.84
CA ALA A 140 -8.41 -6.51 -3.39
C ALA A 140 -8.96 -7.62 -4.29
N ALA A 141 -10.20 -7.48 -4.73
CA ALA A 141 -10.84 -8.43 -5.65
C ALA A 141 -10.12 -8.50 -6.99
N ALA A 142 -9.63 -7.35 -7.49
CA ALA A 142 -8.88 -7.30 -8.74
C ALA A 142 -7.61 -8.14 -8.69
N THR A 143 -6.89 -8.12 -7.55
CA THR A 143 -5.70 -8.96 -7.35
C THR A 143 -6.05 -10.45 -7.37
N MET A 144 -7.13 -10.84 -6.69
CA MET A 144 -7.60 -12.23 -6.69
C MET A 144 -8.02 -12.69 -8.08
N LEU A 145 -8.76 -11.87 -8.79
CA LEU A 145 -9.23 -12.18 -10.14
C LEU A 145 -8.06 -12.36 -11.10
N HIS A 146 -7.05 -11.50 -11.02
CA HIS A 146 -5.84 -11.61 -11.83
C HIS A 146 -5.12 -12.93 -11.56
N ALA A 147 -4.97 -13.30 -10.28
CA ALA A 147 -4.33 -14.56 -9.90
C ALA A 147 -5.12 -15.78 -10.43
N LEU A 148 -6.45 -15.73 -10.38
CA LEU A 148 -7.30 -16.79 -10.91
C LEU A 148 -7.18 -16.90 -12.43
N LEU A 149 -7.12 -15.78 -13.14
CA LEU A 149 -6.94 -15.77 -14.59
C LEU A 149 -5.57 -16.34 -14.99
N ASP A 150 -4.52 -16.00 -14.25
CA ASP A 150 -3.18 -16.55 -14.50
C ASP A 150 -3.16 -18.07 -14.31
N LEU A 151 -3.82 -18.58 -13.26
CA LEU A 151 -3.96 -20.01 -13.03
C LEU A 151 -4.73 -20.70 -14.16
N SER A 152 -5.79 -20.07 -14.64
CA SER A 152 -6.55 -20.59 -15.77
C SER A 152 -5.71 -20.70 -17.04
N LEU A 153 -4.87 -19.71 -17.30
CA LEU A 153 -3.96 -19.73 -18.45
C LEU A 153 -2.90 -20.82 -18.36
N ILE A 154 -2.44 -21.13 -17.15
CA ILE A 154 -1.46 -22.19 -16.93
C ILE A 154 -2.04 -23.57 -17.16
N HIS A 155 -3.33 -23.75 -16.93
CA HIS A 155 -4.02 -25.04 -17.04
C HIS A 155 -4.69 -25.30 -18.39
N ILE A 156 -4.59 -24.37 -19.29
CA ILE A 156 -5.05 -24.52 -20.67
C ILE A 156 -3.93 -25.14 -21.51
#